data_20dc16b74b5d86b1dc31759d206821d5
#
_entry.id   20dc16b74b5d86b1dc31759d206821d5
#
_cell.length_a   1.000
_cell.length_b   1.000
_cell.length_c   1.000
_cell.angle_alpha   90.00
_cell.angle_beta   90.00
_cell.angle_gamma   90.00
#
_symmetry.space_group_name_H-M   'P 1'
#
loop_
_entity.id
_entity.type
_entity.pdbx_description
1 polymer ?
#
loop_
_entity_poly.entity_id
_entity_poly.type
_entity_poly.pdbx_seq_one_letter_code
_entity_poly.pdbx_strand_id
1 'polypeptide(L)'
;MMARICPGGGRVVGPYLKEMARLAHTEYLIEGRTDRDVRDILRETMFAPTVTGSPVESACRIIHRYEPGGRGYYSGVAALIGRDAAGERVMDTAILIRTADITPRGRIGIAVGSTIVRHSDPASEAAETRAKAAGLVAALDGGQQKRFADHPSVLRALESRNDSIADFWLTDTEARVSSRPELAGRSVLVIDAEDTFTSMIDQELRSLGLRVTVRRFDEEYAFEGHDLVVMGPGPGDPQEAAHPKMRHLRSAIDTLLAERRPFLAVCLSHQVLGLRLGLPIRRRTVPNQGVQKEVDLFGRAERVGFYNTFALVAEADEVPVDGVGPVLVSRDPETGEVHALRGPGFASLQFHPESVLTREGPRIVATTLSGLLGPARVPDPA
;
A
#
# COMPACT_ATOMS: atom_id res chain seq x y z
N MET A 1 2.05 -7.12 1.42
CA MET A 1 2.35 -8.54 1.69
C MET A 1 3.62 -8.67 2.54
N MET A 2 4.80 -8.22 2.09
CA MET A 2 6.06 -8.35 2.87
C MET A 2 5.99 -7.68 4.25
N ALA A 3 5.41 -6.49 4.38
CA ALA A 3 5.25 -5.80 5.66
C ALA A 3 4.42 -6.61 6.68
N ARG A 4 3.57 -7.53 6.21
CA ARG A 4 2.76 -8.40 7.07
C ARG A 4 3.55 -9.58 7.67
N ILE A 5 4.55 -10.07 6.96
CA ILE A 5 5.31 -11.27 7.37
C ILE A 5 6.67 -10.94 7.97
N CYS A 6 7.21 -9.77 7.72
CA CYS A 6 8.49 -9.32 8.23
C CYS A 6 8.29 -8.30 9.36
N PRO A 7 8.71 -8.57 10.59
CA PRO A 7 8.51 -7.67 11.74
C PRO A 7 9.06 -6.25 11.55
N GLY A 8 10.09 -6.08 10.73
CA GLY A 8 10.65 -4.78 10.37
C GLY A 8 10.13 -4.22 9.03
N GLY A 9 9.13 -4.88 8.41
CA GLY A 9 8.71 -4.57 7.05
C GLY A 9 9.65 -5.10 5.98
N GLY A 10 9.37 -4.76 4.73
CA GLY A 10 10.22 -5.12 3.59
C GLY A 10 11.01 -3.90 3.09
N ARG A 11 12.19 -4.13 2.55
CA ARG A 11 12.99 -3.14 1.83
C ARG A 11 12.81 -3.32 0.33
N VAL A 12 12.61 -2.23 -0.39
CA VAL A 12 12.59 -2.22 -1.86
C VAL A 12 14.02 -2.05 -2.37
N VAL A 13 14.48 -2.97 -3.22
CA VAL A 13 15.84 -2.98 -3.78
C VAL A 13 15.75 -2.96 -5.31
N GLY A 14 16.58 -2.19 -5.94
CA GLY A 14 16.59 -1.94 -7.38
C GLY A 14 16.31 -0.47 -7.70
N PRO A 15 15.86 -0.14 -8.91
CA PRO A 15 15.42 -1.05 -9.96
C PRO A 15 16.56 -1.70 -10.76
N TYR A 16 16.28 -2.86 -11.31
CA TYR A 16 17.17 -3.57 -12.22
C TYR A 16 16.55 -3.63 -13.62
N LEU A 17 17.37 -3.52 -14.67
CA LEU A 17 16.92 -3.79 -16.03
C LEU A 17 17.11 -5.28 -16.33
N LYS A 18 16.03 -5.96 -16.64
CA LYS A 18 16.04 -7.33 -17.17
C LYS A 18 15.79 -7.26 -18.68
N GLU A 19 16.74 -7.77 -19.44
CA GLU A 19 16.74 -7.73 -20.90
C GLU A 19 16.48 -9.12 -21.47
N MET A 20 15.57 -9.17 -22.42
CA MET A 20 15.26 -10.34 -23.25
C MET A 20 15.44 -9.95 -24.72
N ALA A 21 15.47 -10.92 -25.62
CA ALA A 21 15.77 -10.71 -27.05
C ALA A 21 15.00 -9.56 -27.72
N ARG A 22 13.77 -9.27 -27.30
CA ARG A 22 12.92 -8.20 -27.87
C ARG A 22 12.15 -7.42 -26.82
N LEU A 23 12.48 -7.61 -25.55
CA LEU A 23 11.76 -6.99 -24.44
C LEU A 23 12.73 -6.66 -23.32
N ALA A 24 12.63 -5.46 -22.80
CA ALA A 24 13.28 -5.08 -21.54
C ALA A 24 12.21 -4.64 -20.54
N HIS A 25 12.42 -4.96 -19.27
CA HIS A 25 11.55 -4.49 -18.20
C HIS A 25 12.37 -4.17 -16.94
N THR A 26 11.83 -3.33 -16.10
CA THR A 26 12.41 -3.06 -14.80
C THR A 26 11.85 -4.03 -13.76
N GLU A 27 12.72 -4.45 -12.86
CA GLU A 27 12.44 -5.35 -11.77
C GLU A 27 12.88 -4.71 -10.45
N TYR A 28 12.05 -4.87 -9.43
CA TYR A 28 12.39 -4.59 -8.06
C TYR A 28 12.37 -5.88 -7.25
N LEU A 29 13.28 -5.99 -6.29
CA LEU A 29 13.22 -7.01 -5.25
C LEU A 29 12.60 -6.39 -4.00
N ILE A 30 11.94 -7.20 -3.20
CA ILE A 30 11.47 -6.81 -1.86
C ILE A 30 12.08 -7.78 -0.88
N GLU A 31 13.02 -7.29 -0.08
CA GLU A 31 13.77 -8.09 0.90
C GLU A 31 13.21 -7.85 2.29
N GLY A 32 13.27 -8.87 3.15
CA GLY A 32 12.88 -8.76 4.54
C GLY A 32 13.39 -9.91 5.36
N ARG A 33 13.41 -9.75 6.68
CA ARG A 33 13.83 -10.78 7.65
C ARG A 33 12.64 -11.22 8.47
N THR A 34 12.51 -12.52 8.69
CA THR A 34 11.47 -13.13 9.51
C THR A 34 11.94 -14.48 10.03
N ASP A 35 11.45 -14.88 11.18
CA ASP A 35 11.65 -16.21 11.78
C ASP A 35 10.57 -17.22 11.40
N ARG A 36 9.59 -16.80 10.59
CA ARG A 36 8.48 -17.66 10.16
C ARG A 36 8.95 -18.84 9.33
N ASP A 37 8.14 -19.90 9.34
CA ASP A 37 8.37 -21.05 8.45
C ASP A 37 8.19 -20.66 6.98
N VAL A 38 9.07 -21.16 6.10
CA VAL A 38 9.05 -20.84 4.67
C VAL A 38 7.72 -21.16 3.97
N ARG A 39 7.00 -22.20 4.44
CA ARG A 39 5.68 -22.57 3.92
C ARG A 39 4.62 -21.52 4.26
N ASP A 40 4.68 -20.96 5.46
CA ASP A 40 3.79 -19.89 5.88
C ASP A 40 4.09 -18.61 5.13
N ILE A 41 5.36 -18.28 4.92
CA ILE A 41 5.77 -17.14 4.09
C ILE A 41 5.18 -17.27 2.68
N LEU A 42 5.38 -18.42 2.02
CA LEU A 42 4.83 -18.67 0.68
C LEU A 42 3.31 -18.59 0.66
N ARG A 43 2.62 -19.19 1.62
CA ARG A 43 1.16 -19.16 1.71
C ARG A 43 0.61 -17.73 1.85
N GLU A 44 1.26 -16.89 2.64
CA GLU A 44 0.79 -15.53 2.91
C GLU A 44 1.22 -14.51 1.86
N THR A 45 2.21 -14.84 1.02
CA THR A 45 2.68 -13.96 -0.06
C THR A 45 2.21 -14.36 -1.45
N MET A 46 1.66 -15.55 -1.63
CA MET A 46 1.02 -15.95 -2.88
C MET A 46 -0.46 -15.49 -2.90
N PHE A 47 -1.01 -15.09 -4.02
CA PHE A 47 -0.38 -14.87 -5.32
C PHE A 47 -0.03 -13.38 -5.45
N ALA A 48 1.02 -13.06 -6.23
CA ALA A 48 1.45 -11.68 -6.41
C ALA A 48 0.35 -10.83 -7.09
N PRO A 49 -0.15 -9.76 -6.46
CA PRO A 49 -1.22 -8.93 -7.01
C PRO A 49 -0.89 -8.30 -8.36
N THR A 50 0.39 -8.07 -8.67
CA THR A 50 0.87 -7.59 -9.97
C THR A 50 0.48 -8.48 -11.14
N VAL A 51 0.25 -9.77 -10.90
CA VAL A 51 -0.08 -10.75 -11.93
C VAL A 51 -1.51 -11.28 -11.78
N THR A 52 -2.00 -11.39 -10.56
CA THR A 52 -3.37 -11.87 -10.29
C THR A 52 -4.38 -10.74 -10.29
N GLY A 53 -4.03 -9.57 -9.76
CA GLY A 53 -4.93 -8.44 -9.57
C GLY A 53 -5.18 -8.13 -8.11
N SER A 54 -5.83 -7.01 -7.85
CA SER A 54 -6.18 -6.53 -6.51
C SER A 54 -7.62 -6.04 -6.48
N PRO A 55 -8.42 -6.37 -5.45
CA PRO A 55 -8.12 -7.29 -4.34
C PRO A 55 -7.92 -8.74 -4.81
N VAL A 56 -6.93 -9.42 -4.23
CA VAL A 56 -6.47 -10.74 -4.72
C VAL A 56 -7.60 -11.77 -4.76
N GLU A 57 -8.44 -11.82 -3.74
CA GLU A 57 -9.56 -12.77 -3.67
C GLU A 57 -10.58 -12.55 -4.81
N SER A 58 -10.97 -11.30 -5.06
CA SER A 58 -11.86 -10.96 -6.16
C SER A 58 -11.24 -11.29 -7.51
N ALA A 59 -9.96 -10.98 -7.70
CA ALA A 59 -9.22 -11.32 -8.91
C ALA A 59 -9.17 -12.84 -9.14
N CYS A 60 -8.89 -13.63 -8.10
CA CYS A 60 -8.89 -15.10 -8.18
C CYS A 60 -10.24 -15.66 -8.59
N ARG A 61 -11.35 -15.09 -8.09
CA ARG A 61 -12.71 -15.50 -8.50
C ARG A 61 -12.96 -15.21 -9.98
N ILE A 62 -12.50 -14.07 -10.51
CA ILE A 62 -12.62 -13.72 -11.93
C ILE A 62 -11.76 -14.66 -12.78
N ILE A 63 -10.50 -14.89 -12.39
CA ILE A 63 -9.61 -15.84 -13.07
C ILE A 63 -10.27 -17.22 -13.15
N HIS A 64 -10.75 -17.74 -12.03
CA HIS A 64 -11.43 -19.05 -11.99
C HIS A 64 -12.64 -19.12 -12.95
N ARG A 65 -13.39 -18.02 -13.08
CA ARG A 65 -14.56 -17.95 -13.95
C ARG A 65 -14.20 -17.96 -15.45
N TYR A 66 -13.12 -17.28 -15.82
CA TYR A 66 -12.79 -17.04 -17.23
C TYR A 66 -11.62 -17.88 -17.75
N GLU A 67 -10.86 -18.53 -16.87
CA GLU A 67 -9.74 -19.40 -17.24
C GLU A 67 -9.97 -20.84 -16.74
N PRO A 68 -10.91 -21.61 -17.36
CA PRO A 68 -11.31 -22.94 -16.86
C PRO A 68 -10.20 -23.98 -16.93
N GLY A 69 -9.18 -23.77 -17.78
CA GLY A 69 -8.01 -24.68 -17.91
C GLY A 69 -6.97 -24.52 -16.80
N GLY A 70 -7.13 -23.52 -15.93
CA GLY A 70 -6.15 -23.17 -14.92
C GLY A 70 -4.86 -22.60 -15.52
N ARG A 71 -3.98 -22.08 -14.67
CA ARG A 71 -2.73 -21.41 -15.06
C ARG A 71 -1.47 -22.26 -15.00
N GLY A 72 -1.57 -23.49 -14.47
CA GLY A 72 -0.39 -24.30 -14.22
C GLY A 72 0.61 -23.57 -13.31
N TYR A 73 1.85 -23.46 -13.77
CA TYR A 73 2.89 -22.71 -13.06
C TYR A 73 2.80 -21.19 -13.27
N TYR A 74 2.13 -20.70 -14.31
CA TYR A 74 2.04 -19.27 -14.62
C TYR A 74 1.40 -18.49 -13.48
N SER A 75 1.97 -17.35 -13.13
CA SER A 75 1.62 -16.51 -11.97
C SER A 75 1.84 -17.13 -10.58
N GLY A 76 2.41 -18.32 -10.51
CA GLY A 76 2.90 -18.93 -9.27
C GLY A 76 4.26 -18.36 -8.87
N VAL A 77 4.97 -19.09 -8.04
CA VAL A 77 6.29 -18.73 -7.49
C VAL A 77 7.26 -19.89 -7.66
N ALA A 78 8.47 -19.59 -8.15
CA ALA A 78 9.64 -20.42 -7.93
C ALA A 78 10.34 -19.98 -6.65
N ALA A 79 10.66 -20.91 -5.77
CA ALA A 79 11.37 -20.61 -4.52
C ALA A 79 12.65 -21.43 -4.43
N LEU A 80 13.78 -20.76 -4.22
CA LEU A 80 15.05 -21.37 -3.86
C LEU A 80 15.24 -21.21 -2.34
N ILE A 81 15.30 -22.34 -1.63
CA ILE A 81 15.43 -22.37 -0.18
C ILE A 81 16.78 -22.98 0.16
N GLY A 82 17.58 -22.27 0.95
CA GLY A 82 18.93 -22.67 1.30
C GLY A 82 19.40 -22.12 2.64
N ARG A 83 20.71 -22.08 2.78
CA ARG A 83 21.39 -21.41 3.89
C ARG A 83 22.49 -20.54 3.33
N ASP A 84 22.70 -19.40 3.96
CA ASP A 84 23.80 -18.50 3.65
C ASP A 84 25.14 -18.98 4.25
N ALA A 85 26.18 -18.21 4.06
CA ALA A 85 27.53 -18.51 4.60
C ALA A 85 27.58 -18.53 6.15
N ALA A 86 26.63 -17.87 6.81
CA ALA A 86 26.49 -17.87 8.27
C ALA A 86 25.66 -19.06 8.80
N GLY A 87 25.10 -19.86 7.88
CA GLY A 87 24.23 -20.99 8.22
C GLY A 87 22.76 -20.61 8.43
N GLU A 88 22.41 -19.33 8.28
CA GLU A 88 21.04 -18.83 8.41
C GLU A 88 20.18 -19.27 7.21
N ARG A 89 18.89 -19.53 7.46
CA ARG A 89 17.95 -19.87 6.39
C ARG A 89 17.69 -18.69 5.48
N VAL A 90 17.82 -18.91 4.18
CA VAL A 90 17.51 -17.94 3.15
C VAL A 90 16.51 -18.51 2.16
N MET A 91 15.64 -17.65 1.63
CA MET A 91 14.70 -17.99 0.58
C MET A 91 14.72 -16.88 -0.47
N ASP A 92 15.00 -17.25 -1.70
CA ASP A 92 14.87 -16.38 -2.86
C ASP A 92 13.70 -16.84 -3.70
N THR A 93 12.85 -15.91 -4.14
CA THR A 93 11.61 -16.21 -4.86
C THR A 93 11.44 -15.34 -6.09
N ALA A 94 10.95 -15.95 -7.17
CA ALA A 94 10.58 -15.24 -8.38
C ALA A 94 9.16 -15.59 -8.80
N ILE A 95 8.41 -14.56 -9.23
CA ILE A 95 7.08 -14.78 -9.83
C ILE A 95 7.28 -15.49 -11.18
N LEU A 96 6.56 -16.57 -11.40
CA LEU A 96 6.63 -17.33 -12.64
C LEU A 96 5.87 -16.62 -13.76
N ILE A 97 6.52 -15.60 -14.32
CA ILE A 97 6.17 -14.90 -15.55
C ILE A 97 7.36 -14.94 -16.49
N ARG A 98 7.12 -14.76 -17.80
CA ARG A 98 8.23 -14.82 -18.79
C ARG A 98 9.03 -16.12 -18.71
N THR A 99 8.32 -17.21 -18.47
CA THR A 99 8.84 -18.55 -18.23
C THR A 99 8.30 -19.50 -19.30
N ALA A 100 9.11 -20.45 -19.73
CA ALA A 100 8.70 -21.53 -20.59
C ALA A 100 8.67 -22.84 -19.78
N ASP A 101 7.60 -23.61 -19.92
CA ASP A 101 7.51 -24.97 -19.42
C ASP A 101 7.98 -25.95 -20.51
N ILE A 102 9.03 -26.70 -20.22
CA ILE A 102 9.65 -27.62 -21.17
C ILE A 102 9.44 -29.05 -20.70
N THR A 103 8.61 -29.78 -21.41
CA THR A 103 8.36 -31.19 -21.09
C THR A 103 9.57 -32.08 -21.41
N PRO A 104 9.70 -33.28 -20.80
CA PRO A 104 10.77 -34.23 -21.14
C PRO A 104 10.79 -34.64 -22.61
N ARG A 105 9.70 -34.46 -23.36
CA ARG A 105 9.60 -34.74 -24.80
C ARG A 105 9.98 -33.52 -25.66
N GLY A 106 10.49 -32.42 -25.07
CA GLY A 106 10.90 -31.23 -25.78
C GLY A 106 9.75 -30.31 -26.21
N ARG A 107 8.50 -30.56 -25.78
CA ARG A 107 7.40 -29.65 -26.02
C ARG A 107 7.54 -28.43 -25.09
N ILE A 108 7.48 -27.25 -25.68
CA ILE A 108 7.60 -25.98 -24.99
C ILE A 108 6.21 -25.32 -24.88
N GLY A 109 5.81 -25.00 -23.66
CA GLY A 109 4.64 -24.22 -23.33
C GLY A 109 5.04 -22.84 -22.80
N ILE A 110 4.47 -21.77 -23.37
CA ILE A 110 4.71 -20.39 -22.93
C ILE A 110 3.36 -19.80 -22.55
N ALA A 111 3.17 -19.51 -21.26
CA ALA A 111 2.01 -18.80 -20.76
C ALA A 111 2.34 -17.30 -20.61
N VAL A 112 1.48 -16.46 -21.15
CA VAL A 112 1.58 -15.01 -21.06
C VAL A 112 0.22 -14.40 -20.73
N GLY A 113 0.22 -13.24 -20.11
CA GLY A 113 -0.98 -12.52 -19.76
C GLY A 113 -0.75 -11.03 -19.68
N SER A 114 -1.85 -10.29 -19.59
CA SER A 114 -1.89 -8.85 -19.42
C SER A 114 -2.78 -8.51 -18.23
N THR A 115 -2.51 -7.38 -17.59
CA THR A 115 -3.32 -6.90 -16.47
C THR A 115 -4.53 -6.15 -17.02
N ILE A 116 -5.70 -6.75 -16.90
CA ILE A 116 -6.95 -6.15 -17.37
C ILE A 116 -7.52 -5.22 -16.30
N VAL A 117 -7.69 -3.98 -16.66
CA VAL A 117 -8.33 -2.95 -15.84
C VAL A 117 -9.53 -2.34 -16.58
N ARG A 118 -10.32 -1.53 -15.87
CA ARG A 118 -11.58 -0.96 -16.41
C ARG A 118 -11.43 -0.24 -17.77
N HIS A 119 -10.28 0.36 -18.01
CA HIS A 119 -10.01 1.16 -19.21
C HIS A 119 -9.06 0.45 -20.19
N SER A 120 -8.79 -0.84 -19.99
CA SER A 120 -7.99 -1.62 -20.92
C SER A 120 -8.68 -1.71 -22.28
N ASP A 121 -7.90 -1.46 -23.33
CA ASP A 121 -8.31 -1.74 -24.71
C ASP A 121 -7.98 -3.19 -25.06
N PRO A 122 -8.97 -4.03 -25.43
CA PRO A 122 -8.75 -5.46 -25.66
C PRO A 122 -7.72 -5.76 -26.75
N ALA A 123 -7.65 -4.93 -27.79
CA ALA A 123 -6.71 -5.13 -28.89
C ALA A 123 -5.27 -4.83 -28.47
N SER A 124 -5.08 -3.76 -27.69
CA SER A 124 -3.81 -3.40 -27.07
C SER A 124 -3.31 -4.48 -26.11
N GLU A 125 -4.17 -4.98 -25.22
CA GLU A 125 -3.83 -6.02 -24.26
C GLU A 125 -3.44 -7.33 -24.97
N ALA A 126 -4.17 -7.71 -26.01
CA ALA A 126 -3.82 -8.85 -26.86
C ALA A 126 -2.50 -8.65 -27.63
N ALA A 127 -2.20 -7.43 -28.05
CA ALA A 127 -0.91 -7.11 -28.69
C ALA A 127 0.24 -7.21 -27.68
N GLU A 128 0.05 -6.76 -26.44
CA GLU A 128 1.03 -6.87 -25.35
C GLU A 128 1.36 -8.34 -25.05
N THR A 129 0.34 -9.22 -24.95
CA THR A 129 0.58 -10.65 -24.73
C THR A 129 1.41 -11.28 -25.84
N ARG A 130 1.14 -10.94 -27.11
CA ARG A 130 1.94 -11.40 -28.25
C ARG A 130 3.40 -10.91 -28.19
N ALA A 131 3.62 -9.66 -27.81
CA ALA A 131 4.96 -9.10 -27.65
C ALA A 131 5.74 -9.81 -26.52
N LYS A 132 5.07 -10.12 -25.41
CA LYS A 132 5.66 -10.90 -24.29
C LYS A 132 6.05 -12.31 -24.73
N ALA A 133 5.21 -13.01 -25.49
CA ALA A 133 5.52 -14.33 -26.03
C ALA A 133 6.67 -14.30 -27.03
N ALA A 134 6.67 -13.32 -27.95
CA ALA A 134 7.71 -13.16 -28.97
C ALA A 134 9.11 -12.98 -28.36
N GLY A 135 9.23 -12.33 -27.22
CA GLY A 135 10.49 -12.21 -26.47
C GLY A 135 11.08 -13.56 -26.05
N LEU A 136 10.22 -14.48 -25.57
CA LEU A 136 10.64 -15.84 -25.19
C LEU A 136 10.99 -16.69 -26.41
N VAL A 137 10.17 -16.65 -27.46
CA VAL A 137 10.43 -17.36 -28.70
C VAL A 137 11.77 -16.93 -29.30
N ALA A 138 12.05 -15.62 -29.36
CA ALA A 138 13.31 -15.11 -29.87
C ALA A 138 14.54 -15.54 -29.04
N ALA A 139 14.39 -15.75 -27.74
CA ALA A 139 15.45 -16.29 -26.90
C ALA A 139 15.80 -17.76 -27.25
N LEU A 140 14.81 -18.53 -27.69
CA LEU A 140 15.02 -19.92 -28.15
C LEU A 140 15.74 -19.98 -29.52
N ASP A 141 15.60 -18.94 -30.36
CA ASP A 141 16.24 -18.84 -31.65
C ASP A 141 17.73 -18.43 -31.62
N GLY A 142 18.29 -18.21 -30.40
CA GLY A 142 19.72 -17.99 -30.20
C GLY A 142 20.27 -16.63 -30.67
N GLY A 143 19.40 -15.60 -30.78
CA GLY A 143 19.81 -14.26 -31.20
C GLY A 143 20.78 -13.59 -30.21
N GLN A 144 21.86 -12.97 -30.71
CA GLN A 144 22.72 -12.13 -29.91
C GLN A 144 21.98 -10.87 -29.43
N GLN A 145 22.05 -10.59 -28.14
CA GLN A 145 21.48 -9.38 -27.54
C GLN A 145 22.56 -8.32 -27.31
N LYS A 146 22.25 -7.08 -27.67
CA LYS A 146 22.97 -5.93 -27.11
C LYS A 146 22.50 -5.75 -25.68
N ARG A 147 23.44 -5.75 -24.73
CA ARG A 147 23.15 -5.50 -23.33
C ARG A 147 23.24 -4.00 -23.04
N PHE A 148 22.17 -3.44 -22.53
CA PHE A 148 22.06 -2.02 -22.13
C PHE A 148 22.04 -1.83 -20.63
N ALA A 149 21.85 -2.91 -19.85
CA ALA A 149 21.75 -2.86 -18.38
C ALA A 149 22.92 -2.14 -17.72
N ASP A 150 24.12 -2.29 -18.24
CA ASP A 150 25.35 -1.67 -17.70
C ASP A 150 25.65 -0.30 -18.35
N HIS A 151 24.82 0.19 -19.29
CA HIS A 151 25.07 1.47 -19.94
C HIS A 151 24.84 2.64 -18.97
N PRO A 152 25.78 3.62 -18.83
CA PRO A 152 25.66 4.69 -17.85
C PRO A 152 24.38 5.51 -17.89
N SER A 153 23.84 5.75 -19.10
CA SER A 153 22.57 6.47 -19.25
C SER A 153 21.37 5.65 -18.77
N VAL A 154 21.42 4.32 -18.94
CA VAL A 154 20.37 3.41 -18.45
C VAL A 154 20.42 3.33 -16.94
N LEU A 155 21.62 3.18 -16.35
CA LEU A 155 21.80 3.18 -14.89
C LEU A 155 21.25 4.46 -14.25
N ARG A 156 21.58 5.63 -14.81
CA ARG A 156 21.02 6.90 -14.32
C ARG A 156 19.48 6.96 -14.46
N ALA A 157 18.94 6.48 -15.57
CA ALA A 157 17.49 6.43 -15.76
C ALA A 157 16.79 5.44 -14.82
N LEU A 158 17.45 4.36 -14.43
CA LEU A 158 16.98 3.43 -13.41
C LEU A 158 17.01 4.07 -12.02
N GLU A 159 18.12 4.69 -11.66
CA GLU A 159 18.30 5.37 -10.37
C GLU A 159 17.23 6.46 -10.16
N SER A 160 16.98 7.29 -11.18
CA SER A 160 15.96 8.34 -11.10
C SER A 160 14.52 7.84 -10.90
N ARG A 161 14.25 6.56 -11.12
CA ARG A 161 12.94 5.96 -10.79
C ARG A 161 12.68 5.89 -9.30
N ASN A 162 13.73 5.85 -8.49
CA ASN A 162 13.59 5.86 -7.03
C ASN A 162 13.26 7.27 -6.49
N ASP A 163 13.44 8.33 -7.27
CA ASP A 163 13.14 9.71 -6.85
C ASP A 163 11.66 9.91 -6.46
N SER A 164 10.78 9.06 -6.94
CA SER A 164 9.35 9.06 -6.61
C SER A 164 8.97 8.11 -5.48
N ILE A 165 9.89 7.26 -5.03
CA ILE A 165 9.66 6.28 -3.97
C ILE A 165 10.04 6.90 -2.63
N ALA A 166 9.29 6.58 -1.58
CA ALA A 166 9.58 7.00 -0.21
C ALA A 166 10.90 6.36 0.28
N ASP A 167 11.83 7.18 0.71
CA ASP A 167 13.15 6.76 1.22
C ASP A 167 13.02 5.74 2.36
N PHE A 168 11.96 5.86 3.15
CA PHE A 168 11.63 4.91 4.21
C PHE A 168 11.62 3.46 3.72
N TRP A 169 11.06 3.19 2.54
CA TRP A 169 10.96 1.84 1.99
C TRP A 169 12.21 1.40 1.21
N LEU A 170 13.08 2.34 0.84
CA LEU A 170 14.38 2.07 0.23
C LEU A 170 15.48 1.82 1.27
N THR A 171 15.30 2.32 2.48
CA THR A 171 16.25 2.23 3.58
C THR A 171 16.20 0.85 4.24
N ASP A 172 17.32 0.37 4.75
CA ASP A 172 17.41 -0.84 5.56
C ASP A 172 16.50 -0.73 6.80
N THR A 173 15.84 -1.81 7.13
CA THR A 173 14.86 -1.87 8.23
C THR A 173 15.45 -1.39 9.56
N GLU A 174 16.68 -1.74 9.86
CA GLU A 174 17.36 -1.37 11.10
C GLU A 174 17.67 0.15 11.17
N ALA A 175 17.81 0.80 10.00
CA ALA A 175 18.08 2.24 9.90
C ALA A 175 16.80 3.09 9.85
N ARG A 176 15.61 2.49 9.82
CA ARG A 176 14.32 3.21 9.77
C ARG A 176 13.84 3.81 11.07
N VAL A 177 14.59 3.61 12.16
CA VAL A 177 14.19 4.12 13.48
C VAL A 177 14.18 5.65 13.45
N SER A 178 12.99 6.22 13.42
CA SER A 178 12.72 7.66 13.47
C SER A 178 11.98 8.03 14.75
N SER A 179 12.36 7.38 15.87
CA SER A 179 11.68 7.57 17.15
C SER A 179 11.53 9.06 17.50
N ARG A 180 10.32 9.43 17.85
CA ARG A 180 9.96 10.77 18.30
C ARG A 180 9.70 10.74 19.79
N PRO A 181 10.45 11.52 20.59
CA PRO A 181 10.30 11.48 22.06
C PRO A 181 8.86 11.67 22.54
N GLU A 182 8.08 12.53 21.86
CA GLU A 182 6.69 12.82 22.18
C GLU A 182 5.72 11.67 21.85
N LEU A 183 6.12 10.74 20.97
CA LEU A 183 5.34 9.57 20.56
C LEU A 183 5.84 8.28 21.21
N ALA A 184 7.09 8.24 21.65
CA ALA A 184 7.73 7.03 22.14
C ALA A 184 6.96 6.39 23.31
N GLY A 185 6.69 5.09 23.18
CA GLY A 185 6.00 4.28 24.19
C GLY A 185 4.49 4.50 24.28
N ARG A 186 3.90 5.44 23.54
CA ARG A 186 2.44 5.60 23.50
C ARG A 186 1.78 4.41 22.79
N SER A 187 0.58 4.05 23.25
CA SER A 187 -0.17 2.91 22.71
C SER A 187 -1.13 3.35 21.61
N VAL A 188 -1.14 2.63 20.52
CA VAL A 188 -1.99 2.88 19.34
C VAL A 188 -2.78 1.63 19.00
N LEU A 189 -4.10 1.77 18.84
CA LEU A 189 -4.97 0.77 18.26
C LEU A 189 -5.20 1.09 16.80
N VAL A 190 -4.87 0.17 15.89
CA VAL A 190 -5.15 0.29 14.46
C VAL A 190 -6.32 -0.63 14.12
N ILE A 191 -7.40 -0.06 13.58
CA ILE A 191 -8.56 -0.81 13.10
C ILE A 191 -8.36 -1.08 11.61
N ASP A 192 -8.13 -2.34 11.25
CA ASP A 192 -7.98 -2.79 9.87
C ASP A 192 -9.35 -2.92 9.19
N ALA A 193 -9.61 -2.12 8.18
CA ALA A 193 -10.82 -2.20 7.37
C ALA A 193 -10.63 -3.06 6.10
N GLU A 194 -9.84 -4.14 6.22
CA GLU A 194 -9.54 -5.13 5.16
C GLU A 194 -8.58 -4.62 4.08
N ASP A 195 -7.54 -3.93 4.49
CA ASP A 195 -6.51 -3.45 3.56
C ASP A 195 -5.12 -3.99 3.91
N THR A 196 -4.39 -4.47 2.91
CA THR A 196 -2.99 -4.89 3.09
C THR A 196 -2.06 -3.73 3.44
N PHE A 197 -2.43 -2.49 3.17
CA PHE A 197 -1.72 -1.29 3.60
C PHE A 197 -1.70 -1.13 5.14
N THR A 198 -2.66 -1.70 5.86
CA THR A 198 -2.66 -1.68 7.33
C THR A 198 -1.35 -2.21 7.92
N SER A 199 -0.75 -3.24 7.31
CA SER A 199 0.56 -3.74 7.74
C SER A 199 1.71 -2.75 7.52
N MET A 200 1.61 -1.87 6.54
CA MET A 200 2.58 -0.80 6.29
C MET A 200 2.39 0.33 7.31
N ILE A 201 1.14 0.67 7.64
CA ILE A 201 0.81 1.62 8.73
C ILE A 201 1.41 1.12 10.05
N ASP A 202 1.25 -0.16 10.39
CA ASP A 202 1.83 -0.76 11.59
C ASP A 202 3.37 -0.57 11.64
N GLN A 203 4.07 -0.86 10.53
CA GLN A 203 5.52 -0.67 10.47
C GLN A 203 5.94 0.79 10.61
N GLU A 204 5.24 1.70 9.95
CA GLU A 204 5.52 3.12 10.04
C GLU A 204 5.33 3.66 11.45
N LEU A 205 4.22 3.31 12.11
CA LEU A 205 3.94 3.71 13.48
C LEU A 205 4.99 3.16 14.47
N ARG A 206 5.40 1.88 14.32
CA ARG A 206 6.45 1.29 15.14
C ARG A 206 7.80 1.97 14.95
N SER A 207 8.12 2.40 13.72
CA SER A 207 9.38 3.14 13.45
C SER A 207 9.44 4.49 14.19
N LEU A 208 8.28 5.07 14.50
CA LEU A 208 8.15 6.30 15.29
C LEU A 208 8.23 6.06 16.81
N GLY A 209 8.38 4.81 17.25
CA GLY A 209 8.49 4.41 18.65
C GLY A 209 7.17 4.10 19.35
N LEU A 210 6.06 3.98 18.60
CA LEU A 210 4.74 3.66 19.13
C LEU A 210 4.58 2.15 19.40
N ARG A 211 3.77 1.80 20.40
CA ARG A 211 3.33 0.43 20.66
C ARG A 211 2.02 0.19 19.94
N VAL A 212 2.03 -0.62 18.89
CA VAL A 212 0.89 -0.79 17.99
C VAL A 212 0.20 -2.12 18.24
N THR A 213 -1.13 -2.06 18.38
CA THR A 213 -2.04 -3.21 18.37
C THR A 213 -2.92 -3.09 17.13
N VAL A 214 -2.95 -4.10 16.28
CA VAL A 214 -3.82 -4.15 15.11
C VAL A 214 -4.99 -5.08 15.40
N ARG A 215 -6.20 -4.64 15.07
CA ARG A 215 -7.43 -5.44 15.12
C ARG A 215 -8.22 -5.24 13.84
N ARG A 216 -8.77 -6.31 13.32
CA ARG A 216 -9.68 -6.23 12.19
C ARG A 216 -11.01 -5.65 12.66
N PHE A 217 -11.72 -4.94 11.79
CA PHE A 217 -12.96 -4.24 12.12
C PHE A 217 -14.06 -5.16 12.70
N ASP A 218 -14.04 -6.46 12.39
CA ASP A 218 -14.99 -7.47 12.85
C ASP A 218 -14.48 -8.34 14.02
N GLU A 219 -13.30 -8.03 14.55
CA GLU A 219 -12.78 -8.61 15.80
C GLU A 219 -13.26 -7.82 17.01
N GLU A 220 -13.19 -8.44 18.19
CA GLU A 220 -13.42 -7.74 19.45
C GLU A 220 -12.22 -6.85 19.81
N TYR A 221 -12.51 -5.58 20.14
CA TYR A 221 -11.53 -4.64 20.66
C TYR A 221 -12.19 -3.59 21.54
N ALA A 222 -11.37 -2.88 22.32
CA ALA A 222 -11.79 -1.76 23.14
C ALA A 222 -10.88 -0.55 22.84
N PHE A 223 -11.42 0.66 22.88
CA PHE A 223 -10.64 1.89 22.73
C PHE A 223 -9.87 2.25 24.00
N GLU A 224 -10.33 1.74 25.15
CA GLU A 224 -9.70 1.95 26.45
C GLU A 224 -8.28 1.37 26.49
N GLY A 225 -7.39 2.08 27.19
CA GLY A 225 -5.98 1.67 27.30
C GLY A 225 -5.11 2.03 26.10
N HIS A 226 -5.69 2.69 25.08
CA HIS A 226 -4.94 3.23 23.96
C HIS A 226 -4.93 4.76 23.99
N ASP A 227 -3.75 5.35 23.73
CA ASP A 227 -3.57 6.81 23.66
C ASP A 227 -4.15 7.40 22.37
N LEU A 228 -4.18 6.59 21.31
CA LEU A 228 -4.62 6.97 19.97
C LEU A 228 -5.30 5.79 19.27
N VAL A 229 -6.27 6.09 18.41
CA VAL A 229 -6.86 5.12 17.47
C VAL A 229 -6.53 5.53 16.04
N VAL A 230 -6.12 4.58 15.21
CA VAL A 230 -6.02 4.75 13.75
C VAL A 230 -7.13 3.95 13.09
N MET A 231 -8.07 4.65 12.48
CA MET A 231 -9.10 4.05 11.64
C MET A 231 -8.51 3.83 10.25
N GLY A 232 -8.25 2.58 9.91
CA GLY A 232 -7.47 2.18 8.74
C GLY A 232 -8.19 2.34 7.40
N PRO A 233 -7.44 2.17 6.31
CA PRO A 233 -7.97 2.11 4.96
C PRO A 233 -8.71 0.80 4.69
N GLY A 234 -9.47 0.76 3.59
CA GLY A 234 -10.16 -0.44 3.15
C GLY A 234 -10.87 -0.27 1.82
N PRO A 235 -11.26 -1.37 1.17
CA PRO A 235 -12.11 -1.33 0.00
C PRO A 235 -13.57 -1.10 0.38
N GLY A 236 -14.34 -0.45 -0.49
CA GLY A 236 -15.79 -0.30 -0.36
C GLY A 236 -16.32 1.04 -0.81
N ASP A 237 -17.65 1.15 -0.80
CA ASP A 237 -18.36 2.40 -1.04
C ASP A 237 -18.71 3.01 0.33
N PRO A 238 -18.18 4.18 0.69
CA PRO A 238 -18.46 4.82 1.99
C PRO A 238 -19.94 5.24 2.15
N GLN A 239 -20.71 5.28 1.07
CA GLN A 239 -22.13 5.62 1.08
C GLN A 239 -23.03 4.40 1.35
N GLU A 240 -22.50 3.18 1.22
CA GLU A 240 -23.26 1.93 1.42
C GLU A 240 -23.49 1.64 2.92
N ALA A 241 -24.39 2.42 3.54
CA ALA A 241 -24.64 2.36 4.97
C ALA A 241 -25.09 0.98 5.49
N ALA A 242 -25.68 0.15 4.63
CA ALA A 242 -26.14 -1.19 4.98
C ALA A 242 -25.02 -2.22 5.09
N HIS A 243 -23.86 -1.95 4.48
CA HIS A 243 -22.71 -2.86 4.51
C HIS A 243 -22.17 -2.99 5.95
N PRO A 244 -21.95 -4.22 6.49
CA PRO A 244 -21.53 -4.42 7.88
C PRO A 244 -20.27 -3.61 8.26
N LYS A 245 -19.25 -3.60 7.41
CA LYS A 245 -18.04 -2.81 7.62
C LYS A 245 -18.32 -1.31 7.70
N MET A 246 -19.16 -0.76 6.80
CA MET A 246 -19.48 0.67 6.83
C MET A 246 -20.25 1.05 8.08
N ARG A 247 -21.18 0.21 8.53
CA ARG A 247 -21.88 0.40 9.82
C ARG A 247 -20.89 0.42 10.98
N HIS A 248 -19.95 -0.54 10.99
CA HIS A 248 -18.95 -0.63 12.03
C HIS A 248 -18.05 0.62 12.07
N LEU A 249 -17.48 1.02 10.92
CA LEU A 249 -16.62 2.20 10.84
C LEU A 249 -17.35 3.47 11.26
N ARG A 250 -18.62 3.63 10.88
CA ARG A 250 -19.45 4.77 11.32
C ARG A 250 -19.67 4.77 12.81
N SER A 251 -20.07 3.61 13.38
CA SER A 251 -20.27 3.48 14.83
C SER A 251 -19.00 3.74 15.62
N ALA A 252 -17.86 3.23 15.16
CA ALA A 252 -16.56 3.47 15.78
C ALA A 252 -16.19 4.96 15.75
N ILE A 253 -16.34 5.64 14.62
CA ILE A 253 -16.08 7.08 14.46
C ILE A 253 -17.03 7.89 15.34
N ASP A 254 -18.33 7.53 15.41
CA ASP A 254 -19.29 8.20 16.29
C ASP A 254 -18.89 8.11 17.75
N THR A 255 -18.43 6.94 18.20
CA THR A 255 -17.92 6.74 19.56
C THR A 255 -16.68 7.59 19.82
N LEU A 256 -15.70 7.58 18.91
CA LEU A 256 -14.46 8.35 19.05
C LEU A 256 -14.72 9.86 19.11
N LEU A 257 -15.65 10.38 18.30
CA LEU A 257 -16.06 11.78 18.33
C LEU A 257 -16.79 12.13 19.63
N ALA A 258 -17.75 11.29 20.07
CA ALA A 258 -18.54 11.52 21.28
C ALA A 258 -17.66 11.49 22.54
N GLU A 259 -16.72 10.57 22.60
CA GLU A 259 -15.78 10.43 23.73
C GLU A 259 -14.57 11.37 23.63
N ARG A 260 -14.46 12.14 22.54
CA ARG A 260 -13.33 13.02 22.24
C ARG A 260 -11.97 12.31 22.33
N ARG A 261 -11.93 11.06 21.89
CA ARG A 261 -10.68 10.27 21.83
C ARG A 261 -9.82 10.71 20.67
N PRO A 262 -8.51 10.87 20.83
CA PRO A 262 -7.63 11.16 19.70
C PRO A 262 -7.66 10.06 18.65
N PHE A 263 -7.89 10.42 17.38
CA PHE A 263 -7.82 9.44 16.29
C PHE A 263 -7.36 10.03 14.96
N LEU A 264 -6.76 9.17 14.13
CA LEU A 264 -6.41 9.41 12.73
C LEU A 264 -7.27 8.51 11.85
N ALA A 265 -7.91 9.05 10.82
CA ALA A 265 -8.66 8.27 9.84
C ALA A 265 -7.96 8.30 8.47
N VAL A 266 -7.77 7.13 7.83
CA VAL A 266 -7.02 7.00 6.57
C VAL A 266 -7.93 6.45 5.46
N CYS A 267 -7.89 7.08 4.29
CA CYS A 267 -8.52 6.68 3.04
C CYS A 267 -10.04 6.43 3.19
N LEU A 268 -10.50 5.18 3.25
CA LEU A 268 -11.92 4.85 3.44
C LEU A 268 -12.48 5.47 4.73
N SER A 269 -11.73 5.35 5.82
CA SER A 269 -12.14 5.92 7.12
C SER A 269 -12.17 7.44 7.10
N HIS A 270 -11.30 8.12 6.34
CA HIS A 270 -11.39 9.55 6.07
C HIS A 270 -12.71 9.90 5.36
N GLN A 271 -13.11 9.11 4.37
CA GLN A 271 -14.37 9.34 3.65
C GLN A 271 -15.59 9.14 4.56
N VAL A 272 -15.58 8.11 5.38
CA VAL A 272 -16.64 7.85 6.37
C VAL A 272 -16.72 8.99 7.40
N LEU A 273 -15.58 9.47 7.90
CA LEU A 273 -15.52 10.63 8.80
C LEU A 273 -16.09 11.88 8.14
N GLY A 274 -15.66 12.21 6.92
CA GLY A 274 -16.15 13.39 6.21
C GLY A 274 -17.66 13.37 5.98
N LEU A 275 -18.23 12.22 5.59
CA LEU A 275 -19.66 12.04 5.50
C LEU A 275 -20.35 12.27 6.86
N ARG A 276 -19.74 11.81 7.95
CA ARG A 276 -20.26 12.01 9.31
C ARG A 276 -20.21 13.49 9.73
N LEU A 277 -19.25 14.25 9.25
CA LEU A 277 -19.11 15.69 9.47
C LEU A 277 -19.99 16.52 8.53
N GLY A 278 -20.76 15.87 7.63
CA GLY A 278 -21.68 16.54 6.70
C GLY A 278 -21.04 17.00 5.39
N LEU A 279 -19.80 16.60 5.10
CA LEU A 279 -19.17 16.91 3.82
C LEU A 279 -19.74 16.03 2.70
N PRO A 280 -20.03 16.60 1.52
CA PRO A 280 -20.46 15.82 0.36
C PRO A 280 -19.32 14.95 -0.16
N ILE A 281 -19.68 13.80 -0.73
CA ILE A 281 -18.74 12.89 -1.39
C ILE A 281 -19.17 12.66 -2.83
N ARG A 282 -18.22 12.58 -3.73
CA ARG A 282 -18.46 12.23 -5.14
C ARG A 282 -17.61 11.06 -5.58
N ARG A 283 -18.13 10.29 -6.54
CA ARG A 283 -17.36 9.30 -7.26
C ARG A 283 -16.51 9.99 -8.33
N ARG A 284 -15.22 9.70 -8.38
CA ARG A 284 -14.33 10.22 -9.39
C ARG A 284 -14.62 9.57 -10.75
N THR A 285 -14.57 10.35 -11.82
CA THR A 285 -14.68 9.85 -13.20
C THR A 285 -13.51 8.90 -13.52
N VAL A 286 -12.31 9.29 -13.12
CA VAL A 286 -11.10 8.47 -13.21
C VAL A 286 -10.60 8.21 -11.79
N PRO A 287 -10.68 6.96 -11.29
CA PRO A 287 -10.16 6.61 -9.98
C PRO A 287 -8.65 6.83 -9.88
N ASN A 288 -8.18 7.24 -8.71
CA ASN A 288 -6.77 7.20 -8.39
C ASN A 288 -6.42 5.75 -7.99
N GLN A 289 -5.50 5.14 -8.71
CA GLN A 289 -5.00 3.80 -8.40
C GLN A 289 -3.47 3.81 -8.48
N GLY A 290 -2.80 4.07 -7.36
CA GLY A 290 -1.36 4.24 -7.31
C GLY A 290 -0.92 5.52 -8.03
N VAL A 291 -1.59 6.63 -7.78
CA VAL A 291 -1.29 7.94 -8.37
C VAL A 291 -0.58 8.80 -7.34
N GLN A 292 0.64 9.23 -7.67
CA GLN A 292 1.36 10.21 -6.87
C GLN A 292 0.96 11.62 -7.29
N LYS A 293 0.60 12.47 -6.33
CA LYS A 293 0.27 13.87 -6.55
C LYS A 293 0.99 14.75 -5.53
N GLU A 294 1.24 15.99 -5.93
CA GLU A 294 1.61 17.05 -5.01
C GLU A 294 0.34 17.70 -4.48
N VAL A 295 0.24 17.85 -3.17
CA VAL A 295 -0.89 18.48 -2.48
C VAL A 295 -0.39 19.51 -1.49
N ASP A 296 -1.18 20.54 -1.25
CA ASP A 296 -0.97 21.44 -0.11
C ASP A 296 -1.59 20.76 1.14
N LEU A 297 -0.75 20.35 2.05
CA LEU A 297 -1.16 19.78 3.33
C LEU A 297 -1.04 20.85 4.43
N PHE A 298 -2.08 21.66 4.58
CA PHE A 298 -2.14 22.75 5.55
C PHE A 298 -0.95 23.73 5.45
N GLY A 299 -0.66 24.21 4.23
CA GLY A 299 0.40 25.17 3.95
C GLY A 299 1.76 24.56 3.63
N ARG A 300 1.83 23.24 3.47
CA ARG A 300 3.05 22.53 3.07
C ARG A 300 2.81 21.64 1.85
N ALA A 301 3.61 21.82 0.81
CA ALA A 301 3.57 20.97 -0.37
C ALA A 301 4.14 19.58 -0.05
N GLU A 302 3.34 18.53 -0.31
CA GLU A 302 3.68 17.15 -0.05
C GLU A 302 3.39 16.26 -1.26
N ARG A 303 4.30 15.35 -1.59
CA ARG A 303 4.06 14.33 -2.62
C ARG A 303 3.54 13.06 -1.97
N VAL A 304 2.29 12.71 -2.31
CA VAL A 304 1.53 11.67 -1.63
C VAL A 304 0.83 10.71 -2.60
N GLY A 305 0.65 9.46 -2.17
CA GLY A 305 0.07 8.40 -2.96
C GLY A 305 -1.43 8.21 -2.71
N PHE A 306 -2.21 8.23 -3.78
CA PHE A 306 -3.66 8.06 -3.75
C PHE A 306 -4.11 6.73 -4.34
N TYR A 307 -5.16 6.13 -3.72
CA TYR A 307 -5.77 4.86 -4.12
C TYR A 307 -7.30 4.90 -4.01
N ASN A 308 -7.93 6.04 -4.31
CA ASN A 308 -9.33 6.29 -4.04
C ASN A 308 -10.21 6.39 -5.29
N THR A 309 -11.42 5.83 -5.20
CA THR A 309 -12.51 5.97 -6.19
C THR A 309 -13.46 7.10 -5.82
N PHE A 310 -13.60 7.40 -4.53
CA PHE A 310 -14.45 8.47 -4.01
C PHE A 310 -13.58 9.58 -3.41
N ALA A 311 -14.06 10.81 -3.44
CA ALA A 311 -13.44 11.96 -2.82
C ALA A 311 -14.48 12.82 -2.13
N LEU A 312 -14.19 13.23 -0.90
CA LEU A 312 -14.93 14.30 -0.24
C LEU A 312 -14.71 15.61 -0.97
N VAL A 313 -15.66 16.51 -0.89
CA VAL A 313 -15.60 17.84 -1.52
C VAL A 313 -15.90 18.90 -0.48
N ALA A 314 -15.13 19.98 -0.51
CA ALA A 314 -15.38 21.18 0.31
C ALA A 314 -15.13 22.45 -0.52
N GLU A 315 -15.88 23.51 -0.22
CA GLU A 315 -15.76 24.80 -0.90
C GLU A 315 -14.83 25.76 -0.12
N ALA A 316 -14.61 25.49 1.17
CA ALA A 316 -13.81 26.32 2.07
C ALA A 316 -12.69 25.51 2.74
N ASP A 317 -11.66 26.22 3.23
CA ASP A 317 -10.52 25.65 3.93
C ASP A 317 -10.78 25.44 5.43
N GLU A 318 -11.96 25.90 5.89
CA GLU A 318 -12.50 25.64 7.23
C GLU A 318 -14.01 25.46 7.15
N VAL A 319 -14.52 24.45 7.84
CA VAL A 319 -15.95 24.13 7.90
C VAL A 319 -16.38 24.06 9.37
N PRO A 320 -17.37 24.87 9.80
CA PRO A 320 -17.96 24.72 11.12
C PRO A 320 -18.81 23.45 11.16
N VAL A 321 -18.63 22.60 12.16
CA VAL A 321 -19.39 21.37 12.33
C VAL A 321 -20.05 21.38 13.71
N ASP A 322 -21.39 21.28 13.72
CA ASP A 322 -22.20 21.30 14.96
C ASP A 322 -21.78 20.15 15.89
N GLY A 323 -21.57 20.49 17.16
CA GLY A 323 -21.18 19.54 18.20
C GLY A 323 -19.68 19.11 18.16
N VAL A 324 -18.94 19.49 17.11
CA VAL A 324 -17.51 19.18 16.94
C VAL A 324 -16.66 20.44 17.06
N GLY A 325 -17.04 21.51 16.36
CA GLY A 325 -16.29 22.75 16.27
C GLY A 325 -15.73 23.01 14.87
N PRO A 326 -14.77 23.93 14.70
CA PRO A 326 -14.14 24.22 13.43
C PRO A 326 -13.28 23.04 12.96
N VAL A 327 -13.42 22.69 11.68
CA VAL A 327 -12.64 21.64 11.01
C VAL A 327 -11.85 22.29 9.88
N LEU A 328 -10.53 22.24 9.96
CA LEU A 328 -9.64 22.69 8.91
C LEU A 328 -9.62 21.67 7.77
N VAL A 329 -9.62 22.14 6.55
CA VAL A 329 -9.68 21.34 5.32
C VAL A 329 -8.47 21.66 4.44
N SER A 330 -7.67 20.63 4.14
CA SER A 330 -6.71 20.66 3.04
C SER A 330 -7.42 20.12 1.80
N ARG A 331 -7.50 20.90 0.74
CA ARG A 331 -8.23 20.52 -0.48
C ARG A 331 -7.51 21.02 -1.74
N ASP A 332 -7.87 20.43 -2.85
CA ASP A 332 -7.51 20.93 -4.17
C ASP A 332 -8.33 22.21 -4.46
N PRO A 333 -7.70 23.34 -4.74
CA PRO A 333 -8.42 24.60 -4.94
C PRO A 333 -9.28 24.64 -6.21
N GLU A 334 -8.95 23.83 -7.23
CA GLU A 334 -9.68 23.81 -8.50
C GLU A 334 -10.88 22.86 -8.46
N THR A 335 -10.68 21.69 -7.86
CA THR A 335 -11.69 20.62 -7.85
C THR A 335 -12.49 20.55 -6.56
N GLY A 336 -12.03 21.17 -5.50
CA GLY A 336 -12.59 21.08 -4.15
C GLY A 336 -12.37 19.71 -3.48
N GLU A 337 -11.61 18.80 -4.09
CA GLU A 337 -11.35 17.48 -3.50
C GLU A 337 -10.55 17.59 -2.21
N VAL A 338 -11.06 17.01 -1.13
CA VAL A 338 -10.46 17.07 0.20
C VAL A 338 -9.34 16.05 0.31
N HIS A 339 -8.15 16.52 0.68
CA HIS A 339 -6.96 15.68 0.89
C HIS A 339 -6.78 15.30 2.35
N ALA A 340 -7.15 16.20 3.27
CA ALA A 340 -7.05 15.97 4.71
C ALA A 340 -8.04 16.84 5.49
N LEU A 341 -8.40 16.37 6.68
CA LEU A 341 -9.18 17.11 7.66
C LEU A 341 -8.41 17.16 8.99
N ARG A 342 -8.57 18.27 9.73
CA ARG A 342 -8.06 18.43 11.08
C ARG A 342 -9.11 19.13 11.94
N GLY A 343 -9.54 18.46 13.00
CA GLY A 343 -10.50 18.98 13.95
C GLY A 343 -10.11 18.71 15.40
N PRO A 344 -10.93 19.12 16.38
CA PRO A 344 -10.68 18.85 17.79
C PRO A 344 -10.61 17.36 18.08
N GLY A 345 -9.42 16.84 18.40
CA GLY A 345 -9.19 15.44 18.75
C GLY A 345 -9.09 14.48 17.54
N PHE A 346 -9.15 14.94 16.31
CA PHE A 346 -8.96 14.08 15.15
C PHE A 346 -8.19 14.73 14.01
N ALA A 347 -7.61 13.87 13.18
CA ALA A 347 -7.11 14.20 11.86
C ALA A 347 -7.51 13.10 10.86
N SER A 348 -7.51 13.43 9.57
CA SER A 348 -7.72 12.40 8.56
C SER A 348 -6.98 12.70 7.27
N LEU A 349 -6.64 11.65 6.52
CA LEU A 349 -5.87 11.70 5.29
C LEU A 349 -6.59 10.87 4.21
N GLN A 350 -6.87 11.46 3.04
CA GLN A 350 -7.41 10.72 1.91
C GLN A 350 -6.35 9.85 1.24
N PHE A 351 -5.12 10.30 1.24
CA PHE A 351 -3.97 9.57 0.71
C PHE A 351 -3.43 8.56 1.74
N HIS A 352 -2.56 7.68 1.27
CA HIS A 352 -1.91 6.65 2.08
C HIS A 352 -0.54 7.16 2.55
N PRO A 353 -0.38 7.61 3.79
CA PRO A 353 0.91 8.09 4.29
C PRO A 353 1.98 7.00 4.27
N GLU A 354 1.58 5.75 4.51
CA GLU A 354 2.42 4.56 4.53
C GLU A 354 2.85 4.07 3.13
N SER A 355 2.25 4.59 2.07
CA SER A 355 2.54 4.14 0.71
C SER A 355 3.97 4.43 0.27
N VAL A 356 4.54 3.55 -0.55
CA VAL A 356 5.80 3.81 -1.26
C VAL A 356 5.75 5.09 -2.13
N LEU A 357 4.56 5.56 -2.48
CA LEU A 357 4.33 6.78 -3.25
C LEU A 357 4.18 8.04 -2.38
N THR A 358 4.18 7.93 -1.06
CA THR A 358 4.18 9.07 -0.14
C THR A 358 5.58 9.31 0.38
N ARG A 359 6.28 10.29 -0.19
CA ARG A 359 7.71 10.46 0.04
C ARG A 359 8.09 10.63 1.52
N GLU A 360 7.35 11.45 2.22
CA GLU A 360 7.64 11.85 3.60
C GLU A 360 6.64 11.27 4.61
N GLY A 361 6.15 10.04 4.35
CA GLY A 361 5.12 9.39 5.16
C GLY A 361 5.35 9.44 6.66
N PRO A 362 6.48 8.93 7.18
CA PRO A 362 6.78 8.95 8.62
C PRO A 362 6.75 10.35 9.24
N ARG A 363 7.22 11.36 8.50
CA ARG A 363 7.18 12.75 8.97
C ARG A 363 5.75 13.29 8.99
N ILE A 364 4.95 13.02 7.96
CA ILE A 364 3.54 13.44 7.90
C ILE A 364 2.77 12.82 9.06
N VAL A 365 2.93 11.51 9.27
CA VAL A 365 2.28 10.79 10.38
C VAL A 365 2.77 11.34 11.73
N ALA A 366 4.08 11.47 11.95
CA ALA A 366 4.62 12.00 13.19
C ALA A 366 4.05 13.38 13.52
N THR A 367 4.07 14.32 12.55
CA THR A 367 3.53 15.67 12.73
C THR A 367 2.03 15.65 13.05
N THR A 368 1.27 14.81 12.35
CA THR A 368 -0.18 14.67 12.57
C THR A 368 -0.47 14.14 13.97
N LEU A 369 0.23 13.08 14.39
CA LEU A 369 0.02 12.44 15.69
C LEU A 369 0.50 13.31 16.84
N SER A 370 1.62 14.01 16.70
CA SER A 370 2.09 14.97 17.74
C SER A 370 1.07 16.09 17.94
N GLY A 371 0.42 16.56 16.88
CA GLY A 371 -0.66 17.54 16.96
C GLY A 371 -1.91 17.02 17.69
N LEU A 372 -2.22 15.72 17.59
CA LEU A 372 -3.35 15.10 18.25
C LEU A 372 -3.08 14.78 19.74
N LEU A 373 -1.88 14.32 20.06
CA LEU A 373 -1.54 13.80 21.39
C LEU A 373 -0.99 14.86 22.34
N GLY A 374 -0.58 16.02 21.80
CA GLY A 374 0.08 17.05 22.59
C GLY A 374 1.46 16.62 23.13
N PRO A 375 2.09 17.45 23.98
CA PRO A 375 3.40 17.14 24.54
C PRO A 375 3.38 15.85 25.37
N ALA A 376 4.53 15.17 25.44
CA ALA A 376 4.67 13.94 26.22
C ALA A 376 4.21 14.14 27.66
N ARG A 377 3.40 13.21 28.19
CA ARG A 377 3.14 13.18 29.64
C ARG A 377 4.46 12.91 30.34
N VAL A 378 4.92 13.85 31.16
CA VAL A 378 6.01 13.58 32.10
C VAL A 378 5.49 12.50 33.05
N PRO A 379 6.18 11.35 33.21
CA PRO A 379 5.78 10.37 34.20
C PRO A 379 5.75 11.03 35.56
N ASP A 380 4.67 10.86 36.31
CA ASP A 380 4.65 11.28 37.72
C ASP A 380 5.82 10.63 38.42
N PRO A 381 6.62 11.37 39.17
CA PRO A 381 7.68 10.79 39.97
C PRO A 381 7.06 9.84 41.00
N ALA A 382 7.48 8.56 40.95
CA ALA A 382 7.04 7.51 41.86
C ALA A 382 7.50 7.75 43.30
#